data_54609d65a3a560ff59a3c0596577fb98
#
_entry.id   54609d65a3a560ff59a3c0596577fb98
#
_cell.length_a   1.000
_cell.length_b   1.000
_cell.length_c   1.000
_cell.angle_alpha   90.00
_cell.angle_beta   90.00
_cell.angle_gamma   90.00
#
_symmetry.space_group_name_H-M   'P 1'
#
loop_
_entity.id
_entity.type
_entity.pdbx_description
1 polymer ?
#
loop_
_entity_poly.entity_id
_entity_poly.type
_entity_poly.pdbx_seq_one_letter_code
_entity_poly.pdbx_strand_id
1 'polypeptide(L)'
;MPGGCIKRINTILYCRNWNDTVKFYRDVLKLGVNHRAEWLVEFQLIDNTFLSIANAAGTSIKSSNGDGITLSFQVEDIDAAHRQLHEIGLKTSPIKPIWGARAFYIFDPEGHRIELWS
;
A
#
# COMPACT_ATOMS: atom_id res chain seq x y z
N MET A 1 17.20 10.75 17.97
CA MET A 1 15.82 10.35 18.29
C MET A 1 15.74 9.88 19.73
N PRO A 2 14.76 10.35 20.53
CA PRO A 2 14.58 9.83 21.88
C PRO A 2 14.42 8.30 21.84
N GLY A 3 15.11 7.60 22.77
CA GLY A 3 15.13 6.13 22.78
C GLY A 3 16.05 5.46 21.79
N GLY A 4 16.82 6.23 21.03
CA GLY A 4 17.76 5.74 20.01
C GLY A 4 17.17 5.81 18.61
N CYS A 5 17.72 5.00 17.68
CA CYS A 5 17.27 4.97 16.30
C CYS A 5 15.94 4.20 16.14
N ILE A 6 15.19 4.58 15.11
CA ILE A 6 14.00 3.79 14.70
C ILE A 6 14.50 2.44 14.18
N LYS A 7 13.92 1.36 14.68
CA LYS A 7 14.30 0.00 14.27
C LYS A 7 13.31 -0.63 13.29
N ARG A 8 12.06 -0.16 13.31
CA ARG A 8 10.99 -0.79 12.54
C ARG A 8 9.92 0.24 12.24
N ILE A 9 9.36 0.18 11.04
CA ILE A 9 8.26 1.05 10.62
C ILE A 9 7.07 0.17 10.29
N ASN A 10 5.91 0.50 10.85
CA ASN A 10 4.65 -0.13 10.49
C ASN A 10 3.63 0.98 10.23
N THR A 11 3.26 1.15 8.98
CA THR A 11 2.18 2.07 8.58
C THR A 11 0.87 1.32 8.65
N ILE A 12 -0.09 1.83 9.40
CA ILE A 12 -1.37 1.14 9.63
C ILE A 12 -2.48 1.93 8.95
N LEU A 13 -3.17 1.28 8.01
CA LEU A 13 -4.31 1.83 7.30
C LEU A 13 -5.59 1.20 7.87
N TYR A 14 -6.49 2.03 8.37
CA TYR A 14 -7.76 1.59 8.95
C TYR A 14 -8.84 1.61 7.89
N CYS A 15 -9.42 0.45 7.60
CA CYS A 15 -10.27 0.26 6.43
C CYS A 15 -11.66 -0.23 6.82
N ARG A 16 -12.69 0.34 6.18
CA ARG A 16 -14.05 -0.19 6.23
C ARG A 16 -14.19 -1.40 5.30
N ASN A 17 -13.58 -1.33 4.12
CA ASN A 17 -13.54 -2.44 3.17
C ASN A 17 -12.31 -3.32 3.44
N TRP A 18 -12.23 -3.83 4.65
CA TRP A 18 -11.03 -4.52 5.12
C TRP A 18 -10.69 -5.77 4.30
N ASN A 19 -11.68 -6.64 4.07
CA ASN A 19 -11.44 -7.89 3.34
C ASN A 19 -10.93 -7.64 1.93
N ASP A 20 -11.56 -6.73 1.20
CA ASP A 20 -11.15 -6.40 -0.17
C ASP A 20 -9.79 -5.72 -0.20
N THR A 21 -9.50 -4.87 0.78
CA THR A 21 -8.22 -4.18 0.86
C THR A 21 -7.09 -5.15 1.21
N VAL A 22 -7.32 -6.08 2.13
CA VAL A 22 -6.35 -7.15 2.42
C VAL A 22 -6.07 -7.97 1.17
N LYS A 23 -7.10 -8.37 0.44
CA LYS A 23 -6.94 -9.15 -0.80
C LYS A 23 -6.13 -8.38 -1.85
N PHE A 24 -6.34 -7.08 -1.95
CA PHE A 24 -5.61 -6.24 -2.89
C PHE A 24 -4.11 -6.29 -2.63
N TYR A 25 -3.68 -6.06 -1.39
CA TYR A 25 -2.26 -6.06 -1.06
C TYR A 25 -1.65 -7.45 -1.14
N ARG A 26 -2.40 -8.48 -0.81
CA ARG A 26 -1.93 -9.86 -0.88
C ARG A 26 -1.88 -10.40 -2.31
N ASP A 27 -2.96 -10.22 -3.08
CA ASP A 27 -3.15 -10.91 -4.37
C ASP A 27 -2.79 -10.05 -5.58
N VAL A 28 -3.02 -8.74 -5.52
CA VAL A 28 -2.69 -7.81 -6.62
C VAL A 28 -1.25 -7.33 -6.50
N LEU A 29 -0.88 -6.76 -5.36
CA LEU A 29 0.49 -6.29 -5.13
C LEU A 29 1.43 -7.40 -4.68
N LYS A 30 0.91 -8.56 -4.32
CA LYS A 30 1.67 -9.78 -3.95
C LYS A 30 2.66 -9.55 -2.82
N LEU A 31 2.25 -8.77 -1.83
CA LEU A 31 3.05 -8.56 -0.63
C LEU A 31 2.97 -9.78 0.29
N GLY A 32 4.10 -10.14 0.91
CA GLY A 32 4.13 -11.23 1.86
C GLY A 32 3.50 -10.86 3.20
N VAL A 33 2.70 -11.75 3.76
CA VAL A 33 2.11 -11.57 5.08
C VAL A 33 3.16 -11.91 6.13
N ASN A 34 3.43 -10.98 7.06
CA ASN A 34 4.34 -11.18 8.17
C ASN A 34 3.63 -11.56 9.46
N HIS A 35 2.46 -10.97 9.71
CA HIS A 35 1.67 -11.23 10.92
C HIS A 35 0.19 -11.06 10.63
N ARG A 36 -0.64 -11.84 11.32
CA ARG A 36 -2.08 -11.80 11.15
C ARG A 36 -2.77 -11.88 12.52
N ALA A 37 -3.69 -10.95 12.75
CA ALA A 37 -4.62 -10.98 13.87
C ALA A 37 -6.05 -10.95 13.34
N GLU A 38 -7.05 -11.07 14.21
CA GLU A 38 -8.47 -11.07 13.78
C GLU A 38 -8.89 -9.76 13.11
N TRP A 39 -8.21 -8.66 13.44
CA TRP A 39 -8.57 -7.32 12.98
C TRP A 39 -7.48 -6.66 12.14
N LEU A 40 -6.36 -7.33 11.87
CA LEU A 40 -5.21 -6.73 11.22
C LEU A 40 -4.41 -7.78 10.46
N VAL A 41 -3.97 -7.41 9.25
CA VAL A 41 -2.98 -8.17 8.48
C VAL A 41 -1.79 -7.29 8.24
N GLU A 42 -0.62 -7.72 8.69
CA GLU A 42 0.65 -6.99 8.51
C GLU A 42 1.40 -7.58 7.33
N PHE A 43 1.66 -6.73 6.33
CA PHE A 43 2.45 -7.08 5.16
C PHE A 43 3.87 -6.54 5.30
N GLN A 44 4.84 -7.28 4.80
CA GLN A 44 6.21 -6.79 4.69
C GLN A 44 6.38 -6.06 3.36
N LEU A 45 6.94 -4.84 3.41
CA LEU A 45 7.29 -4.07 2.21
C LEU A 45 8.75 -4.34 1.82
N ILE A 46 9.65 -3.96 2.69
CA ILE A 46 11.10 -4.23 2.62
C ILE A 46 11.58 -4.51 4.04
N ASP A 47 12.87 -4.77 4.23
CA ASP A 47 13.45 -5.06 5.55
C ASP A 47 12.99 -4.04 6.60
N ASN A 48 12.44 -4.54 7.70
CA ASN A 48 11.98 -3.75 8.84
C ASN A 48 10.96 -2.66 8.50
N THR A 49 10.29 -2.77 7.35
CA THR A 49 9.26 -1.83 6.92
C THR A 49 8.01 -2.59 6.54
N PHE A 50 6.90 -2.26 7.20
CA PHE A 50 5.66 -3.01 7.12
C PHE A 50 4.49 -2.08 6.83
N LEU A 51 3.46 -2.66 6.22
CA LEU A 51 2.18 -2.01 5.98
C LEU A 51 1.09 -2.93 6.53
N SER A 52 0.32 -2.42 7.47
CA SER A 52 -0.77 -3.19 8.08
C SER A 52 -2.11 -2.67 7.63
N ILE A 53 -3.00 -3.59 7.31
CA ILE A 53 -4.39 -3.27 6.94
C ILE A 53 -5.27 -3.71 8.10
N ALA A 54 -5.83 -2.74 8.82
CA ALA A 54 -6.63 -2.95 9.99
C ALA A 54 -8.12 -2.78 9.68
N ASN A 55 -8.94 -3.62 10.30
CA ASN A 55 -10.39 -3.50 10.20
C ASN A 55 -10.87 -2.40 11.14
N ALA A 56 -11.33 -1.28 10.57
CA ALA A 56 -11.80 -0.15 11.36
C ALA A 56 -12.94 -0.53 12.30
N ALA A 57 -13.79 -1.48 11.93
CA ALA A 57 -14.89 -1.95 12.76
C ALA A 57 -14.41 -2.61 14.07
N GLY A 58 -13.17 -3.12 14.09
CA GLY A 58 -12.57 -3.73 15.28
C GLY A 58 -11.75 -2.76 16.13
N THR A 59 -11.77 -1.46 15.80
CA THR A 59 -10.98 -0.44 16.49
C THR A 59 -11.81 0.81 16.76
N SER A 60 -11.24 1.75 17.52
CA SER A 60 -11.84 3.07 17.74
C SER A 60 -11.43 4.09 16.67
N ILE A 61 -10.57 3.71 15.75
CA ILE A 61 -10.04 4.61 14.72
C ILE A 61 -10.85 4.45 13.44
N LYS A 62 -11.29 5.58 12.88
CA LYS A 62 -12.12 5.58 11.69
C LYS A 62 -11.27 5.58 10.42
N SER A 63 -11.80 4.97 9.35
CA SER A 63 -11.22 5.09 8.02
C SER A 63 -11.27 6.55 7.55
N SER A 64 -10.20 7.00 6.87
CA SER A 64 -10.19 8.30 6.19
C SER A 64 -10.76 8.21 4.77
N ASN A 65 -11.22 7.04 4.33
CA ASN A 65 -11.63 6.76 2.95
C ASN A 65 -10.50 7.02 1.94
N GLY A 66 -9.27 6.87 2.37
CA GLY A 66 -8.08 7.13 1.57
C GLY A 66 -7.66 8.59 1.51
N ASP A 67 -8.43 9.50 2.10
CA ASP A 67 -8.14 10.93 2.02
C ASP A 67 -6.80 11.29 2.69
N GLY A 68 -6.02 12.12 2.01
CA GLY A 68 -4.79 12.67 2.54
C GLY A 68 -3.62 11.71 2.61
N ILE A 69 -3.73 10.51 2.03
CA ILE A 69 -2.69 9.48 2.10
C ILE A 69 -2.24 9.11 0.69
N THR A 70 -0.93 9.13 0.48
CA THR A 70 -0.30 8.53 -0.69
C THR A 70 0.82 7.62 -0.21
N LEU A 71 0.79 6.37 -0.63
CA LEU A 71 1.90 5.44 -0.45
C LEU A 71 2.78 5.53 -1.69
N SER A 72 4.04 5.88 -1.52
CA SER A 72 4.96 6.08 -2.64
C SER A 72 6.00 4.99 -2.63
N PHE A 73 5.98 4.14 -3.66
CA PHE A 73 6.88 2.98 -3.77
C PHE A 73 7.78 3.14 -4.97
N GLN A 74 9.07 3.14 -4.75
CA GLN A 74 10.05 3.01 -5.82
C GLN A 74 10.13 1.54 -6.22
N VAL A 75 9.98 1.27 -7.52
CA VAL A 75 10.11 -0.08 -8.08
C VAL A 75 11.32 -0.14 -9.01
N GLU A 76 11.77 -1.35 -9.33
CA GLU A 76 12.93 -1.52 -10.20
C GLU A 76 12.64 -1.14 -11.65
N ASP A 77 11.44 -1.48 -12.14
CA ASP A 77 11.06 -1.30 -13.55
C ASP A 77 9.61 -0.80 -13.64
N ILE A 78 9.45 0.51 -13.82
CA ILE A 78 8.12 1.15 -13.85
C ILE A 78 7.30 0.68 -15.06
N ASP A 79 7.93 0.44 -16.21
CA ASP A 79 7.21 0.00 -17.39
C ASP A 79 6.67 -1.42 -17.21
N ALA A 80 7.45 -2.31 -16.61
CA ALA A 80 7.00 -3.66 -16.29
C ALA A 80 5.87 -3.64 -15.25
N ALA A 81 6.01 -2.83 -14.20
CA ALA A 81 4.97 -2.71 -13.17
C ALA A 81 3.65 -2.22 -13.77
N HIS A 82 3.70 -1.20 -14.60
CA HIS A 82 2.50 -0.64 -15.27
C HIS A 82 1.83 -1.70 -16.15
N ARG A 83 2.63 -2.39 -16.98
CA ARG A 83 2.11 -3.41 -17.88
C ARG A 83 1.46 -4.56 -17.11
N GLN A 84 2.12 -5.07 -16.08
CA GLN A 84 1.63 -6.21 -15.30
C GLN A 84 0.32 -5.88 -14.59
N LEU A 85 0.22 -4.70 -13.97
CA LEU A 85 -1.00 -4.28 -13.28
C LEU A 85 -2.14 -3.99 -14.26
N HIS A 86 -1.83 -3.40 -15.42
CA HIS A 86 -2.82 -3.16 -16.45
C HIS A 86 -3.37 -4.48 -17.02
N GLU A 87 -2.52 -5.48 -17.26
CA GLU A 87 -2.91 -6.77 -17.82
C GLU A 87 -3.87 -7.54 -16.92
N ILE A 88 -3.77 -7.39 -15.60
CA ILE A 88 -4.70 -8.03 -14.67
C ILE A 88 -5.99 -7.24 -14.46
N GLY A 89 -6.19 -6.17 -15.24
CA GLY A 89 -7.43 -5.39 -15.23
C GLY A 89 -7.49 -4.28 -14.20
N LEU A 90 -6.39 -3.97 -13.52
CA LEU A 90 -6.36 -2.87 -12.57
C LEU A 90 -6.36 -1.53 -13.32
N LYS A 91 -7.17 -0.58 -12.84
CA LYS A 91 -7.16 0.77 -13.39
C LYS A 91 -5.87 1.48 -13.00
N THR A 92 -5.05 1.79 -14.01
CA THR A 92 -3.78 2.49 -13.84
C THR A 92 -3.82 3.83 -14.55
N SER A 93 -3.21 4.86 -13.96
CA SER A 93 -3.00 6.12 -14.68
C SER A 93 -1.88 5.95 -15.72
N PRO A 94 -1.79 6.81 -16.72
CA PRO A 94 -0.63 6.81 -17.62
C PRO A 94 0.66 7.11 -16.86
N ILE A 95 1.77 6.53 -17.32
CA ILE A 95 3.09 6.89 -16.78
C ILE A 95 3.42 8.32 -17.20
N LYS A 96 3.82 9.14 -16.24
CA LYS A 96 4.20 10.55 -16.47
C LYS A 96 5.51 10.87 -15.77
N PRO A 97 6.28 11.83 -16.32
CA PRO A 97 7.47 12.33 -15.61
C PRO A 97 7.05 13.14 -14.38
N ILE A 98 7.76 12.91 -13.28
CA ILE A 98 7.56 13.67 -12.04
C ILE A 98 8.90 13.76 -11.31
N TRP A 99 9.34 14.99 -10.99
CA TRP A 99 10.56 15.21 -10.19
C TRP A 99 11.80 14.45 -10.69
N GLY A 100 11.99 14.34 -12.01
CA GLY A 100 13.12 13.60 -12.58
C GLY A 100 12.96 12.09 -12.62
N ALA A 101 11.82 11.56 -12.20
CA ALA A 101 11.46 10.15 -12.26
C ALA A 101 10.24 9.96 -13.15
N ARG A 102 9.80 8.73 -13.31
CA ARG A 102 8.58 8.37 -14.04
C ARG A 102 7.65 7.64 -13.07
N ALA A 103 6.38 8.02 -13.06
CA ALA A 103 5.42 7.50 -12.08
C ALA A 103 4.04 7.26 -12.68
N PHE A 104 3.29 6.37 -12.06
CA PHE A 104 1.85 6.24 -12.26
C PHE A 104 1.16 5.95 -10.94
N TYR A 105 -0.17 6.08 -10.93
CA TYR A 105 -0.98 5.93 -9.74
C TYR A 105 -1.99 4.80 -9.88
N ILE A 106 -2.22 4.11 -8.78
CA ILE A 106 -3.32 3.17 -8.58
C ILE A 106 -3.99 3.49 -7.25
N PHE A 107 -5.16 2.91 -7.02
CA PHE A 107 -5.88 3.07 -5.75
C PHE A 107 -6.23 1.70 -5.19
N ASP A 108 -6.12 1.54 -3.88
CA ASP A 108 -6.61 0.35 -3.22
C ASP A 108 -8.15 0.41 -3.04
N PRO A 109 -8.81 -0.68 -2.61
CA PRO A 109 -10.28 -0.68 -2.47
C PRO A 109 -10.83 0.29 -1.43
N GLU A 110 -10.01 0.76 -0.50
CA GLU A 110 -10.43 1.77 0.48
C GLU A 110 -10.27 3.20 -0.05
N GLY A 111 -9.56 3.38 -1.17
CA GLY A 111 -9.32 4.67 -1.78
C GLY A 111 -7.95 5.29 -1.52
N HIS A 112 -7.03 4.56 -0.89
CA HIS A 112 -5.67 5.05 -0.71
C HIS A 112 -4.96 5.10 -2.05
N ARG A 113 -4.34 6.24 -2.33
CA ARG A 113 -3.53 6.40 -3.55
C ARG A 113 -2.17 5.75 -3.36
N ILE A 114 -1.76 4.99 -4.36
CA ILE A 114 -0.44 4.38 -4.40
C ILE A 114 0.29 4.91 -5.61
N GLU A 115 1.46 5.50 -5.39
CA GLU A 115 2.36 5.97 -6.43
C GLU A 115 3.44 4.94 -6.63
N LEU A 116 3.59 4.47 -7.87
CA LEU A 116 4.70 3.61 -8.25
C LEU A 116 5.62 4.40 -9.17
N TRP A 117 6.92 4.34 -8.91
CA TRP A 117 7.89 5.16 -9.66
C TRP A 117 9.25 4.47 -9.79
N SER A 118 9.98 4.88 -10.76
CA SER A 118 11.40 4.55 -10.91
C SER A 118 12.18 5.62 -11.65
#